data_00df2faeed849506827e6a33386e37d7
#
_entry.id   00df2faeed849506827e6a33386e37d7
#
_cell.length_a   1.000
_cell.length_b   1.000
_cell.length_c   1.000
_cell.angle_alpha   90.00
_cell.angle_beta   90.00
_cell.angle_gamma   90.00
#
_symmetry.space_group_name_H-M   'P 1'
#
loop_
_entity.id
_entity.type
_entity.pdbx_description
1 polymer ?
#
loop_
_entity_poly.entity_id
_entity_poly.type
_entity_poly.pdbx_seq_one_letter_code
_entity_poly.pdbx_strand_id
1 'polypeptide(L)'
;MAEHPPRPVSDAEYACPMRIATWNVNSIRTRHGRVVDWLVNADIDVLAMQEIKCKDEQFPREGFEAAGYEVVTWGLNQWNGVAIASRLPITDVEVGFRGQPGFAKGHEGPDAPLEARALGATIDGVRVWSLYVPNGRGLDDPHHDYKLIRLLSV
;
A
#
# COMPACT_ATOMS: atom_id res chain seq x y z
N MET A 1 26.07 0.61 13.59
CA MET A 1 25.09 -0.27 12.89
C MET A 1 24.62 -1.29 13.91
N ALA A 2 23.40 -1.11 14.43
CA ALA A 2 22.82 -2.08 15.35
C ALA A 2 22.12 -3.15 14.50
N GLU A 3 22.72 -4.32 14.39
CA GLU A 3 22.05 -5.50 13.85
C GLU A 3 20.88 -5.85 14.76
N HIS A 4 19.68 -5.76 14.22
CA HIS A 4 18.50 -6.24 14.92
C HIS A 4 18.54 -7.78 14.85
N PRO A 5 18.60 -8.50 15.96
CA PRO A 5 18.66 -9.97 15.92
C PRO A 5 17.35 -10.49 15.31
N PRO A 6 17.42 -11.57 14.48
CA PRO A 6 16.21 -12.22 14.00
C PRO A 6 15.39 -12.71 15.20
N ARG A 7 14.07 -12.49 15.17
CA ARG A 7 13.18 -13.05 16.18
C ARG A 7 13.34 -14.57 16.25
N PRO A 8 13.43 -15.16 17.44
CA PRO A 8 13.48 -16.61 17.56
C PRO A 8 12.18 -17.21 17.00
N VAL A 9 12.30 -18.19 16.11
CA VAL A 9 11.20 -19.07 15.69
C VAL A 9 10.89 -19.94 16.91
N SER A 10 9.90 -19.57 17.71
CA SER A 10 9.44 -20.40 18.82
C SER A 10 8.25 -21.24 18.38
N ASP A 11 8.32 -22.54 18.73
CA ASP A 11 7.26 -23.51 18.55
C ASP A 11 5.91 -23.00 19.08
N ALA A 12 4.93 -23.17 18.26
CA ALA A 12 3.49 -23.01 18.37
C ALA A 12 2.83 -22.91 19.77
N GLU A 13 3.03 -21.82 20.51
CA GLU A 13 2.10 -21.53 21.62
C GLU A 13 1.89 -20.03 21.95
N TYR A 14 2.73 -19.13 21.42
CA TYR A 14 2.50 -17.68 21.45
C TYR A 14 2.93 -17.09 20.12
N ALA A 15 2.09 -17.20 19.09
CA ALA A 15 2.28 -16.44 17.87
C ALA A 15 2.33 -14.94 18.25
N CYS A 16 3.51 -14.32 18.12
CA CYS A 16 3.61 -12.88 18.30
C CYS A 16 2.66 -12.23 17.28
N PRO A 17 1.66 -11.46 17.72
CA PRO A 17 0.65 -10.93 16.81
C PRO A 17 1.34 -10.08 15.74
N MET A 18 1.03 -10.34 14.46
CA MET A 18 1.51 -9.55 13.35
C MET A 18 1.04 -8.09 13.50
N ARG A 19 1.98 -7.15 13.47
CA ARG A 19 1.71 -5.72 13.62
C ARG A 19 1.55 -5.09 12.25
N ILE A 20 0.32 -4.71 11.93
CA ILE A 20 -0.03 -4.10 10.64
C ILE A 20 -0.30 -2.62 10.85
N ALA A 21 0.25 -1.78 9.98
CA ALA A 21 -0.02 -0.35 9.93
C ALA A 21 -0.50 0.08 8.54
N THR A 22 -1.19 1.20 8.49
CA THR A 22 -1.56 1.89 7.25
C THR A 22 -1.15 3.35 7.33
N TRP A 23 -0.61 3.88 6.23
CA TRP A 23 -0.14 5.26 6.19
C TRP A 23 -0.25 5.87 4.79
N ASN A 24 -1.02 6.94 4.67
CA ASN A 24 -0.94 7.81 3.50
C ASN A 24 0.36 8.62 3.58
N VAL A 25 1.35 8.23 2.78
CA VAL A 25 2.71 8.79 2.86
C VAL A 25 2.87 10.10 2.07
N ASN A 26 1.90 10.46 1.25
CA ASN A 26 1.92 11.68 0.43
C ASN A 26 3.29 11.92 -0.24
N SER A 27 3.68 11.02 -1.14
CA SER A 27 4.98 10.92 -1.83
C SER A 27 6.07 10.18 -1.04
N ILE A 28 6.28 8.92 -1.42
CA ILE A 28 7.30 8.08 -0.79
C ILE A 28 8.72 8.54 -1.10
N ARG A 29 8.97 9.08 -2.31
CA ARG A 29 10.31 9.51 -2.72
C ARG A 29 10.93 10.56 -1.80
N THR A 30 10.11 11.44 -1.23
CA THR A 30 10.56 12.50 -0.33
C THR A 30 10.56 12.08 1.14
N ARG A 31 9.97 10.94 1.49
CA ARG A 31 9.73 10.52 2.87
C ARG A 31 10.25 9.13 3.21
N HIS A 32 10.83 8.40 2.23
CA HIS A 32 11.23 7.00 2.43
C HIS A 32 12.11 6.79 3.67
N GLY A 33 13.11 7.64 3.91
CA GLY A 33 13.96 7.53 5.09
C GLY A 33 13.15 7.57 6.40
N ARG A 34 12.25 8.54 6.53
CA ARG A 34 11.37 8.65 7.72
C ARG A 34 10.42 7.47 7.87
N VAL A 35 9.91 6.95 6.75
CA VAL A 35 9.03 5.78 6.75
C VAL A 35 9.78 4.54 7.21
N VAL A 36 10.97 4.30 6.67
CA VAL A 36 11.83 3.17 7.04
C VAL A 36 12.25 3.27 8.51
N ASP A 37 12.74 4.43 8.94
CA ASP A 37 13.12 4.65 10.35
C ASP A 37 11.94 4.38 11.30
N TRP A 38 10.75 4.85 10.93
CA TRP A 38 9.56 4.62 11.74
C TRP A 38 9.16 3.14 11.76
N LEU A 39 9.22 2.43 10.63
CA LEU A 39 8.93 0.99 10.55
C LEU A 39 9.79 0.19 11.52
N VAL A 40 11.11 0.48 11.53
CA VAL A 40 12.08 -0.20 12.39
C VAL A 40 11.83 0.14 13.87
N ASN A 41 11.69 1.43 14.19
CA ASN A 41 11.52 1.89 15.57
C ASN A 41 10.18 1.48 16.19
N ALA A 42 9.10 1.44 15.40
CA ALA A 42 7.78 1.02 15.86
C ALA A 42 7.58 -0.50 15.79
N ASP A 43 8.58 -1.25 15.30
CA ASP A 43 8.56 -2.70 15.17
C ASP A 43 7.33 -3.20 14.38
N ILE A 44 7.05 -2.60 13.24
CA ILE A 44 5.92 -2.92 12.36
C ILE A 44 6.31 -4.08 11.44
N ASP A 45 5.45 -5.07 11.31
CA ASP A 45 5.68 -6.21 10.41
C ASP A 45 5.20 -5.90 8.99
N VAL A 46 4.05 -5.23 8.86
CA VAL A 46 3.44 -4.92 7.56
C VAL A 46 2.98 -3.47 7.51
N LEU A 47 3.32 -2.74 6.45
CA LEU A 47 2.85 -1.39 6.19
C LEU A 47 2.11 -1.32 4.86
N ALA A 48 0.83 -0.96 4.89
CA ALA A 48 0.04 -0.58 3.72
C ALA A 48 0.17 0.93 3.48
N MET A 49 0.74 1.32 2.31
CA MET A 49 0.99 2.72 1.96
C MET A 49 0.05 3.22 0.88
N GLN A 50 -0.42 4.46 1.01
CA GLN A 50 -1.21 5.17 0.01
C GLN A 50 -0.51 6.46 -0.40
N GLU A 51 -0.82 6.96 -1.59
CA GLU A 51 -0.21 8.14 -2.20
C GLU A 51 1.31 8.05 -2.32
N ILE A 52 1.82 6.92 -2.82
CA ILE A 52 3.27 6.78 -3.07
C ILE A 52 3.76 7.78 -4.11
N LYS A 53 2.88 8.24 -5.02
CA LYS A 53 3.09 9.32 -6.01
C LYS A 53 4.34 9.12 -6.86
N CYS A 54 4.57 7.89 -7.30
CA CYS A 54 5.63 7.54 -8.23
C CYS A 54 5.21 6.32 -9.05
N LYS A 55 5.93 6.09 -10.15
CA LYS A 55 5.84 4.83 -10.88
C LYS A 55 6.60 3.73 -10.14
N ASP A 56 6.33 2.47 -10.46
CA ASP A 56 6.93 1.32 -9.78
C ASP A 56 8.47 1.34 -9.83
N GLU A 57 9.05 1.72 -10.97
CA GLU A 57 10.50 1.83 -11.15
C GLU A 57 11.15 2.98 -10.37
N GLN A 58 10.35 3.93 -9.88
CA GLN A 58 10.80 5.09 -9.09
C GLN A 58 10.67 4.89 -7.58
N PHE A 59 10.10 3.77 -7.16
CA PHE A 59 9.95 3.49 -5.74
C PHE A 59 11.32 3.20 -5.09
N PRO A 60 11.66 3.84 -3.96
CA PRO A 60 12.97 3.71 -3.32
C PRO A 60 13.10 2.38 -2.54
N ARG A 61 13.14 1.25 -3.24
CA ARG A 61 13.15 -0.11 -2.67
C ARG A 61 14.34 -0.38 -1.77
N GLU A 62 15.52 0.09 -2.18
CA GLU A 62 16.79 -0.21 -1.51
C GLU A 62 16.75 0.08 0.00
N GLY A 63 16.12 1.19 0.42
CA GLY A 63 16.01 1.55 1.83
C GLY A 63 15.15 0.56 2.64
N PHE A 64 14.07 0.06 2.04
CA PHE A 64 13.20 -0.94 2.66
C PHE A 64 13.88 -2.31 2.71
N GLU A 65 14.51 -2.74 1.62
CA GLU A 65 15.23 -4.01 1.53
C GLU A 65 16.40 -4.06 2.52
N ALA A 66 17.15 -2.97 2.66
CA ALA A 66 18.23 -2.85 3.63
C ALA A 66 17.72 -2.95 5.09
N ALA A 67 16.47 -2.57 5.35
CA ALA A 67 15.80 -2.71 6.64
C ALA A 67 15.07 -4.06 6.81
N GLY A 68 15.19 -4.98 5.84
CA GLY A 68 14.61 -6.33 5.90
C GLY A 68 13.14 -6.41 5.46
N TYR A 69 12.66 -5.44 4.67
CA TYR A 69 11.29 -5.45 4.14
C TYR A 69 11.27 -5.77 2.65
N GLU A 70 10.47 -6.76 2.25
CA GLU A 70 10.02 -6.93 0.88
C GLU A 70 8.95 -5.88 0.55
N VAL A 71 8.92 -5.38 -0.70
CA VAL A 71 7.94 -4.36 -1.11
C VAL A 71 7.28 -4.74 -2.43
N VAL A 72 5.96 -4.68 -2.45
CA VAL A 72 5.15 -4.72 -3.66
C VAL A 72 4.46 -3.38 -3.88
N THR A 73 4.37 -2.95 -5.14
CA THR A 73 3.86 -1.63 -5.50
C THR A 73 2.93 -1.69 -6.69
N TRP A 74 1.99 -0.77 -6.73
CA TRP A 74 1.28 -0.39 -7.93
C TRP A 74 1.25 1.13 -8.03
N GLY A 75 2.11 1.65 -8.89
CA GLY A 75 2.28 3.08 -9.13
C GLY A 75 2.36 3.39 -10.62
N LEU A 76 1.48 4.24 -11.11
CA LEU A 76 1.36 4.61 -12.51
C LEU A 76 1.85 6.03 -12.79
N ASN A 77 1.75 6.91 -11.83
CA ASN A 77 2.01 8.34 -11.98
C ASN A 77 2.26 9.05 -10.63
N GLN A 78 2.35 10.36 -10.67
CA GLN A 78 2.62 11.22 -9.50
C GLN A 78 1.39 11.59 -8.65
N TRP A 79 0.20 11.07 -8.95
CA TRP A 79 -1.05 11.52 -8.30
C TRP A 79 -1.62 10.52 -7.30
N ASN A 80 -1.36 9.24 -7.51
CA ASN A 80 -1.88 8.15 -6.69
C ASN A 80 -0.78 7.11 -6.43
N GLY A 81 -1.14 5.86 -6.34
CA GLY A 81 -0.23 4.75 -6.10
C GLY A 81 -0.34 4.20 -4.69
N VAL A 82 -0.20 2.89 -4.61
CA VAL A 82 -0.28 2.11 -3.37
C VAL A 82 0.89 1.13 -3.29
N ALA A 83 1.27 0.78 -2.07
CA ALA A 83 2.32 -0.20 -1.83
C ALA A 83 2.06 -0.97 -0.54
N ILE A 84 2.68 -2.14 -0.43
CA ILE A 84 2.75 -2.92 0.81
C ILE A 84 4.20 -3.27 1.04
N ALA A 85 4.71 -2.96 2.23
CA ALA A 85 6.01 -3.41 2.71
C ALA A 85 5.83 -4.42 3.82
N SER A 86 6.61 -5.52 3.82
CA SER A 86 6.49 -6.59 4.81
C SER A 86 7.85 -7.19 5.14
N ARG A 87 8.08 -7.50 6.44
CA ARG A 87 9.20 -8.34 6.90
C ARG A 87 8.94 -9.84 6.66
N LEU A 88 7.66 -10.19 6.50
CA LEU A 88 7.23 -11.55 6.24
C LEU A 88 7.05 -11.75 4.73
N PRO A 89 7.19 -12.99 4.22
CA PRO A 89 7.04 -13.25 2.80
C PRO A 89 5.70 -12.78 2.25
N ILE A 90 5.73 -12.14 1.08
CA ILE A 90 4.56 -11.64 0.37
C ILE A 90 4.18 -12.65 -0.71
N THR A 91 2.92 -13.07 -0.74
CA THR A 91 2.37 -13.97 -1.76
C THR A 91 1.04 -13.45 -2.31
N ASP A 92 0.53 -14.05 -3.39
CA ASP A 92 -0.78 -13.77 -3.98
C ASP A 92 -1.03 -12.28 -4.20
N VAL A 93 -0.06 -11.59 -4.81
CA VAL A 93 -0.17 -10.17 -5.11
C VAL A 93 -1.25 -9.93 -6.16
N GLU A 94 -2.18 -9.02 -5.87
CA GLU A 94 -3.28 -8.66 -6.75
C GLU A 94 -3.35 -7.14 -6.92
N VAL A 95 -3.32 -6.71 -8.18
CA VAL A 95 -3.40 -5.31 -8.58
C VAL A 95 -4.84 -4.96 -8.94
N GLY A 96 -5.42 -4.02 -8.20
CA GLY A 96 -6.85 -3.75 -8.27
C GLY A 96 -7.67 -4.88 -7.65
N PHE A 97 -8.98 -4.71 -7.58
CA PHE A 97 -9.92 -5.75 -7.16
C PHE A 97 -11.02 -5.91 -8.21
N ARG A 98 -11.68 -7.06 -8.21
CA ARG A 98 -12.75 -7.36 -9.15
C ARG A 98 -13.88 -6.31 -9.06
N GLY A 99 -14.16 -5.64 -10.18
CA GLY A 99 -15.17 -4.59 -10.22
C GLY A 99 -14.66 -3.22 -9.75
N GLN A 100 -13.34 -3.05 -9.57
CA GLN A 100 -12.79 -1.73 -9.26
C GLN A 100 -13.20 -0.74 -10.34
N PRO A 101 -13.87 0.39 -9.99
CA PRO A 101 -14.22 1.41 -10.96
C PRO A 101 -12.97 2.15 -11.44
N GLY A 102 -12.94 2.48 -12.74
CA GLY A 102 -11.98 3.40 -13.31
C GLY A 102 -12.39 4.86 -13.13
N PHE A 103 -11.45 5.76 -13.30
CA PHE A 103 -11.71 7.19 -13.31
C PHE A 103 -10.70 7.94 -14.18
N ALA A 104 -11.24 8.80 -15.05
CA ALA A 104 -10.46 9.88 -15.67
C ALA A 104 -11.43 11.06 -15.86
N LYS A 105 -11.01 12.25 -15.49
CA LYS A 105 -11.84 13.45 -15.65
C LYS A 105 -12.25 13.62 -17.12
N GLY A 106 -13.55 13.61 -17.40
CA GLY A 106 -14.11 13.67 -18.74
C GLY A 106 -14.22 12.31 -19.45
N HIS A 107 -13.92 11.21 -18.77
CA HIS A 107 -14.10 9.82 -19.24
C HIS A 107 -14.60 8.97 -18.08
N GLU A 108 -15.74 9.35 -17.50
CA GLU A 108 -16.42 8.58 -16.45
C GLU A 108 -17.19 7.44 -17.12
N GLY A 109 -17.10 6.24 -16.54
CA GLY A 109 -17.84 5.07 -17.02
C GLY A 109 -17.04 3.76 -16.94
N PRO A 110 -17.63 2.66 -17.43
CA PRO A 110 -17.04 1.32 -17.30
C PRO A 110 -15.69 1.16 -18.06
N ASP A 111 -15.45 1.98 -19.08
CA ASP A 111 -14.21 1.96 -19.87
C ASP A 111 -13.16 2.97 -19.38
N ALA A 112 -13.41 3.67 -18.27
CA ALA A 112 -12.46 4.60 -17.69
C ALA A 112 -11.20 3.85 -17.20
N PRO A 113 -9.99 4.43 -17.38
CA PRO A 113 -8.76 3.78 -16.95
C PRO A 113 -8.72 3.56 -15.44
N LEU A 114 -8.18 2.42 -15.02
CA LEU A 114 -7.97 2.15 -13.61
C LEU A 114 -6.88 3.05 -13.03
N GLU A 115 -7.14 3.61 -11.89
CA GLU A 115 -6.13 4.30 -11.08
C GLU A 115 -5.47 3.33 -10.09
N ALA A 116 -4.19 3.54 -9.80
CA ALA A 116 -3.41 2.76 -8.85
C ALA A 116 -3.85 3.05 -7.41
N ARG A 117 -4.96 2.44 -6.98
CA ARG A 117 -5.62 2.72 -5.69
C ARG A 117 -5.94 1.50 -4.85
N ALA A 118 -5.64 0.29 -5.33
CA ALA A 118 -5.86 -0.93 -4.57
C ALA A 118 -4.78 -1.96 -4.90
N LEU A 119 -4.13 -2.47 -3.89
CA LEU A 119 -3.12 -3.52 -3.98
C LEU A 119 -3.35 -4.51 -2.85
N GLY A 120 -3.57 -5.76 -3.20
CA GLY A 120 -3.76 -6.85 -2.25
C GLY A 120 -2.57 -7.79 -2.23
N ALA A 121 -2.29 -8.37 -1.07
CA ALA A 121 -1.30 -9.41 -0.90
C ALA A 121 -1.66 -10.34 0.25
N THR A 122 -1.16 -11.57 0.23
CA THR A 122 -1.26 -12.50 1.34
C THR A 122 0.06 -12.54 2.10
N ILE A 123 0.01 -12.31 3.42
CA ILE A 123 1.19 -12.24 4.29
C ILE A 123 0.88 -13.10 5.51
N ASP A 124 1.67 -14.14 5.72
CA ASP A 124 1.47 -15.11 6.82
C ASP A 124 0.00 -15.59 6.96
N GLY A 125 -0.62 -15.94 5.82
CA GLY A 125 -2.01 -16.39 5.76
C GLY A 125 -3.08 -15.30 5.92
N VAL A 126 -2.69 -14.04 6.14
CA VAL A 126 -3.60 -12.89 6.26
C VAL A 126 -3.66 -12.13 4.93
N ARG A 127 -4.88 -11.92 4.42
CA ARG A 127 -5.10 -11.07 3.24
C ARG A 127 -5.08 -9.60 3.64
N VAL A 128 -4.09 -8.85 3.13
CA VAL A 128 -3.91 -7.43 3.39
C VAL A 128 -4.18 -6.63 2.12
N TRP A 129 -4.94 -5.55 2.24
CA TRP A 129 -5.19 -4.61 1.16
C TRP A 129 -4.69 -3.21 1.52
N SER A 130 -3.90 -2.61 0.64
CA SER A 130 -3.65 -1.17 0.64
C SER A 130 -4.67 -0.49 -0.26
N LEU A 131 -5.60 0.26 0.33
CA LEU A 131 -6.68 0.94 -0.37
C LEU A 131 -6.52 2.45 -0.26
N TYR A 132 -6.45 3.13 -1.40
CA TYR A 132 -6.45 4.58 -1.47
C TYR A 132 -7.81 5.09 -1.92
N VAL A 133 -8.62 5.52 -0.96
CA VAL A 133 -9.96 6.10 -1.25
C VAL A 133 -9.79 7.52 -1.79
N PRO A 134 -10.40 7.86 -2.94
CA PRO A 134 -10.29 9.20 -3.50
C PRO A 134 -10.84 10.26 -2.54
N ASN A 135 -10.22 11.45 -2.54
CA ASN A 135 -10.83 12.61 -1.94
C ASN A 135 -12.02 13.06 -2.82
N GLY A 136 -13.23 13.05 -2.28
CA GLY A 136 -14.45 13.41 -3.03
C GLY A 136 -14.55 14.89 -3.41
N ARG A 137 -13.65 15.75 -2.92
CA ARG A 137 -13.71 17.19 -3.13
C ARG A 137 -15.08 17.79 -2.71
N GLY A 138 -15.77 18.54 -3.60
CA GLY A 138 -17.11 19.05 -3.35
C GLY A 138 -18.20 18.05 -3.75
N LEU A 139 -19.42 18.23 -3.23
CA LEU A 139 -20.56 17.35 -3.52
C LEU A 139 -20.92 17.30 -5.01
N ASP A 140 -20.68 18.40 -5.73
CA ASP A 140 -20.96 18.54 -7.17
C ASP A 140 -19.75 18.18 -8.06
N ASP A 141 -18.66 17.66 -7.49
CA ASP A 141 -17.46 17.26 -8.24
C ASP A 141 -17.58 15.79 -8.67
N PRO A 142 -17.25 15.43 -9.91
CA PRO A 142 -17.26 14.03 -10.39
C PRO A 142 -16.45 13.08 -9.53
N HIS A 143 -15.44 13.57 -8.82
CA HIS A 143 -14.67 12.78 -7.85
C HIS A 143 -15.52 12.33 -6.65
N HIS A 144 -16.60 13.04 -6.32
CA HIS A 144 -17.50 12.63 -5.25
C HIS A 144 -18.25 11.35 -5.61
N ASP A 145 -18.85 11.33 -6.80
CA ASP A 145 -19.55 10.16 -7.31
C ASP A 145 -18.61 8.97 -7.46
N TYR A 146 -17.41 9.19 -8.00
CA TYR A 146 -16.37 8.17 -8.08
C TYR A 146 -16.01 7.60 -6.70
N LYS A 147 -15.84 8.46 -5.70
CA LYS A 147 -15.59 8.04 -4.32
C LYS A 147 -16.69 7.13 -3.79
N LEU A 148 -17.96 7.50 -4.00
CA LEU A 148 -19.11 6.71 -3.53
C LEU A 148 -19.18 5.35 -4.23
N ILE A 149 -19.06 5.32 -5.56
CA ILE A 149 -19.05 4.08 -6.36
C ILE A 149 -17.94 3.16 -5.87
N ARG A 150 -16.74 3.70 -5.65
CA ARG A 150 -15.59 2.94 -5.19
C ARG A 150 -15.81 2.36 -3.79
N LEU A 151 -16.38 3.11 -2.87
CA LEU A 151 -16.68 2.63 -1.51
C LEU A 151 -17.73 1.51 -1.51
N LEU A 152 -18.66 1.52 -2.48
CA LEU A 152 -19.68 0.48 -2.63
C LEU A 152 -19.16 -0.78 -3.36
N SER A 153 -17.98 -0.71 -3.97
CA SER A 153 -17.38 -1.80 -4.78
C SER A 153 -16.38 -2.65 -4.00
N VAL A 154 -15.99 -2.22 -2.80
CA VAL A 154 -14.99 -2.92 -1.93
C VAL A 154 -15.61 -4.02 -1.10
#